data_f43053acff6b765bf2c4fe6dfa22297d
#
_entry.id   f43053acff6b765bf2c4fe6dfa22297d
#
_cell.length_a   1.000
_cell.length_b   1.000
_cell.length_c   1.000
_cell.angle_alpha   90.00
_cell.angle_beta   90.00
_cell.angle_gamma   90.00
#
_symmetry.space_group_name_H-M   'P 1'
#
loop_
_entity.id
_entity.type
_entity.pdbx_description
1 polymer ?
#
loop_
_entity_poly.entity_id
_entity_poly.type
_entity_poly.pdbx_seq_one_letter_code
_entity_poly.pdbx_strand_id
1 'polypeptide(L)'
;MRIGTFVLAMSLALSTTASLAKPVTLSGDALRQAISGKTVFLKISGFELPINYAANGRMSGKMSAVAASFARGDGAQDRGKWWVADDKLCQQWSSWMNGKSYCYRLSREGATVYWVRSDGRSGTARIG
;
A
#
# COMPACT_ATOMS: atom_id res chain seq x y z
N MET A 1 65.99 -14.33 -30.17
CA MET A 1 65.26 -13.86 -28.96
C MET A 1 63.83 -13.58 -29.33
N ARG A 2 62.93 -14.45 -28.91
CA ARG A 2 61.49 -14.20 -29.11
C ARG A 2 60.92 -13.64 -27.83
N ILE A 3 60.43 -12.41 -27.88
CA ILE A 3 59.77 -11.76 -26.77
C ILE A 3 58.30 -12.19 -26.83
N GLY A 4 57.89 -13.03 -25.91
CA GLY A 4 56.51 -13.40 -25.78
C GLY A 4 55.71 -12.28 -25.09
N THR A 5 54.79 -11.68 -25.83
CA THR A 5 53.88 -10.71 -25.28
C THR A 5 52.80 -11.42 -24.49
N PHE A 6 52.87 -11.36 -23.17
CA PHE A 6 51.77 -11.81 -22.32
C PHE A 6 50.67 -10.75 -22.34
N VAL A 7 49.59 -11.07 -23.00
CA VAL A 7 48.34 -10.26 -22.90
C VAL A 7 47.62 -10.66 -21.62
N LEU A 8 47.70 -9.81 -20.62
CA LEU A 8 46.90 -9.98 -19.41
C LEU A 8 45.45 -9.60 -19.73
N ALA A 9 44.60 -10.59 -19.92
CA ALA A 9 43.16 -10.34 -20.03
C ALA A 9 42.64 -9.97 -18.64
N MET A 10 42.37 -8.71 -18.42
CA MET A 10 41.75 -8.20 -17.21
C MET A 10 40.25 -8.44 -17.31
N SER A 11 39.76 -9.52 -16.69
CA SER A 11 38.33 -9.80 -16.57
C SER A 11 37.72 -8.80 -15.60
N LEU A 12 37.02 -7.78 -16.10
CA LEU A 12 36.18 -6.95 -15.28
C LEU A 12 34.99 -7.80 -14.81
N ALA A 13 35.04 -8.24 -13.57
CA ALA A 13 33.89 -8.79 -12.90
C ALA A 13 32.91 -7.65 -12.62
N LEU A 14 31.84 -7.53 -13.41
CA LEU A 14 30.71 -6.68 -13.09
C LEU A 14 29.99 -7.29 -11.90
N SER A 15 30.29 -6.80 -10.71
CA SER A 15 29.50 -7.08 -9.52
C SER A 15 28.19 -6.32 -9.64
N THR A 16 27.12 -7.01 -10.04
CA THR A 16 25.77 -6.48 -9.92
C THR A 16 25.39 -6.49 -8.44
N THR A 17 25.50 -5.33 -7.79
CA THR A 17 24.90 -5.15 -6.48
C THR A 17 23.39 -5.10 -6.68
N ALA A 18 22.69 -6.17 -6.22
CA ALA A 18 21.25 -6.13 -6.11
C ALA A 18 20.88 -5.06 -5.06
N SER A 19 20.38 -3.91 -5.51
CA SER A 19 19.85 -2.90 -4.61
C SER A 19 18.52 -3.44 -4.06
N LEU A 20 18.48 -3.66 -2.73
CA LEU A 20 17.22 -3.93 -2.04
C LEU A 20 16.36 -2.67 -2.16
N ALA A 21 15.24 -2.80 -2.88
CA ALA A 21 14.28 -1.71 -2.98
C ALA A 21 13.73 -1.39 -1.59
N LYS A 22 13.86 -0.13 -1.16
CA LYS A 22 13.25 0.36 0.08
C LYS A 22 11.86 0.90 -0.23
N PRO A 23 10.87 0.72 0.68
CA PRO A 23 9.57 1.36 0.52
C PRO A 23 9.72 2.87 0.36
N VAL A 24 8.96 3.43 -0.58
CA VAL A 24 8.92 4.87 -0.83
C VAL A 24 7.68 5.44 -0.16
N THR A 25 7.86 6.47 0.68
CA THR A 25 6.73 7.17 1.30
C THR A 25 5.96 7.93 0.22
N LEU A 26 4.64 7.71 0.20
CA LEU A 26 3.73 8.40 -0.71
C LEU A 26 3.29 9.72 -0.08
N SER A 27 3.36 10.81 -0.84
CA SER A 27 2.98 12.14 -0.36
C SER A 27 2.34 12.97 -1.46
N GLY A 28 1.55 13.97 -1.08
CA GLY A 28 0.93 14.93 -1.98
C GLY A 28 0.20 14.31 -3.16
N ASP A 29 0.49 14.80 -4.36
CA ASP A 29 -0.13 14.32 -5.60
C ASP A 29 0.23 12.86 -5.92
N ALA A 30 1.42 12.41 -5.58
CA ALA A 30 1.82 11.02 -5.76
C ALA A 30 0.96 10.07 -4.93
N LEU A 31 0.63 10.45 -3.71
CA LEU A 31 -0.29 9.70 -2.86
C LEU A 31 -1.70 9.65 -3.47
N ARG A 32 -2.20 10.80 -3.89
CA ARG A 32 -3.52 10.89 -4.54
C ARG A 32 -3.60 10.03 -5.79
N GLN A 33 -2.60 10.10 -6.66
CA GLN A 33 -2.54 9.32 -7.89
C GLN A 33 -2.44 7.81 -7.62
N ALA A 34 -1.70 7.42 -6.60
CA ALA A 34 -1.53 6.01 -6.25
C ALA A 34 -2.85 5.36 -5.78
N ILE A 35 -3.74 6.13 -5.18
CA ILE A 35 -4.98 5.64 -4.54
C ILE A 35 -6.22 5.90 -5.40
N SER A 36 -6.28 7.04 -6.09
CA SER A 36 -7.47 7.46 -6.84
C SER A 36 -7.83 6.47 -7.94
N GLY A 37 -9.07 5.98 -7.93
CA GLY A 37 -9.58 5.01 -8.89
C GLY A 37 -9.05 3.60 -8.70
N LYS A 38 -8.39 3.32 -7.59
CA LYS A 38 -7.78 2.01 -7.31
C LYS A 38 -8.56 1.20 -6.30
N THR A 39 -8.41 -0.12 -6.40
CA THR A 39 -8.82 -1.05 -5.36
C THR A 39 -7.58 -1.40 -4.53
N VAL A 40 -7.68 -1.19 -3.23
CA VAL A 40 -6.65 -1.55 -2.26
C VAL A 40 -7.16 -2.75 -1.47
N PHE A 41 -6.38 -3.81 -1.44
CA PHE A 41 -6.72 -5.03 -0.69
C PHE A 41 -6.04 -4.96 0.67
N LEU A 42 -6.81 -4.56 1.67
CA LEU A 42 -6.33 -4.45 3.04
C LEU A 42 -6.17 -5.85 3.65
N LYS A 43 -5.02 -6.14 4.22
CA LYS A 43 -4.78 -7.41 4.89
C LYS A 43 -5.24 -7.32 6.35
N ILE A 44 -6.22 -8.15 6.71
CA ILE A 44 -6.78 -8.24 8.06
C ILE A 44 -6.79 -9.71 8.47
N SER A 45 -5.98 -10.08 9.48
CA SER A 45 -6.02 -11.40 10.14
C SER A 45 -6.25 -12.59 9.19
N GLY A 46 -5.51 -12.67 8.09
CA GLY A 46 -5.64 -13.74 7.10
C GLY A 46 -6.70 -13.50 6.02
N PHE A 47 -7.45 -12.40 6.10
CA PHE A 47 -8.41 -11.99 5.07
C PHE A 47 -7.89 -10.79 4.30
N GLU A 48 -8.33 -10.64 3.06
CA GLU A 48 -8.17 -9.39 2.31
C GLU A 48 -9.52 -8.68 2.23
N LEU A 49 -9.53 -7.40 2.57
CA LEU A 49 -10.69 -6.53 2.42
C LEU A 49 -10.45 -5.61 1.23
N PRO A 50 -11.16 -5.79 0.10
CA PRO A 50 -11.05 -4.86 -1.02
C PRO A 50 -11.75 -3.55 -0.67
N ILE A 51 -11.01 -2.46 -0.80
CA ILE A 51 -11.50 -1.10 -0.64
C ILE A 51 -11.35 -0.37 -1.96
N ASN A 52 -12.46 0.09 -2.52
CA ASN A 52 -12.47 0.89 -3.74
C ASN A 52 -12.39 2.37 -3.38
N TYR A 53 -11.37 3.04 -3.87
CA TYR A 53 -11.18 4.48 -3.70
C TYR A 53 -11.53 5.19 -5.00
N ALA A 54 -12.73 5.71 -5.10
CA ALA A 54 -13.15 6.43 -6.30
C ALA A 54 -12.47 7.80 -6.41
N ALA A 55 -12.23 8.24 -7.64
CA ALA A 55 -11.57 9.52 -7.89
C ALA A 55 -12.33 10.73 -7.32
N ASN A 56 -13.63 10.59 -7.12
CA ASN A 56 -14.48 11.65 -6.57
C ASN A 56 -14.44 11.77 -5.03
N GLY A 57 -13.57 11.01 -4.35
CA GLY A 57 -13.45 11.03 -2.89
C GLY A 57 -14.38 10.08 -2.15
N ARG A 58 -15.14 9.27 -2.86
CA ARG A 58 -15.95 8.21 -2.25
C ARG A 58 -15.15 6.93 -2.12
N MET A 59 -15.48 6.12 -1.14
CA MET A 59 -14.92 4.79 -1.00
C MET A 59 -15.99 3.78 -0.62
N SER A 60 -15.72 2.51 -0.89
CA SER A 60 -16.59 1.41 -0.54
C SER A 60 -15.77 0.17 -0.20
N GLY A 61 -16.30 -0.66 0.67
CA GLY A 61 -15.68 -1.92 1.04
C GLY A 61 -16.73 -3.01 1.19
N LYS A 62 -16.33 -4.24 0.86
CA LYS A 62 -17.20 -5.41 1.01
C LYS A 62 -16.36 -6.57 1.55
N MET A 63 -16.77 -7.10 2.68
CA MET A 63 -16.15 -8.29 3.25
C MET A 63 -16.59 -9.55 2.48
N SER A 64 -15.71 -10.54 2.38
CA SER A 64 -16.09 -11.87 1.92
C SER A 64 -17.12 -12.48 2.89
N ALA A 65 -17.88 -13.49 2.43
CA ALA A 65 -18.85 -14.16 3.29
C ALA A 65 -18.21 -14.74 4.56
N VAL A 66 -16.98 -15.26 4.45
CA VAL A 66 -16.24 -15.79 5.60
C VAL A 66 -15.83 -14.66 6.55
N ALA A 67 -15.27 -13.57 6.04
CA ALA A 67 -14.88 -12.43 6.88
C ALA A 67 -16.10 -11.76 7.52
N ALA A 68 -17.23 -11.66 6.81
CA ALA A 68 -18.47 -11.08 7.30
C ALA A 68 -19.05 -11.87 8.50
N SER A 69 -18.81 -13.18 8.58
CA SER A 69 -19.25 -14.00 9.71
C SER A 69 -18.57 -13.64 11.03
N PHE A 70 -17.39 -12.98 10.97
CA PHE A 70 -16.67 -12.48 12.12
C PHE A 70 -16.94 -11.01 12.42
N ALA A 71 -17.64 -10.30 11.51
CA ALA A 71 -17.96 -8.89 11.71
C ALA A 71 -19.11 -8.76 12.72
N ARG A 72 -18.83 -8.17 13.87
CA ARG A 72 -19.81 -7.99 14.93
C ARG A 72 -20.60 -6.71 14.72
N GLY A 73 -21.78 -6.82 14.09
CA GLY A 73 -22.75 -5.74 14.03
C GLY A 73 -22.49 -4.61 13.02
N ASP A 74 -21.33 -4.58 12.38
CA ASP A 74 -20.96 -3.50 11.45
C ASP A 74 -21.39 -3.76 10.00
N GLY A 75 -21.95 -4.93 9.73
CA GLY A 75 -22.37 -5.33 8.39
C GLY A 75 -21.21 -5.77 7.49
N ALA A 76 -21.57 -6.44 6.39
CA ALA A 76 -20.62 -7.01 5.44
C ALA A 76 -20.06 -5.98 4.44
N GLN A 77 -20.67 -4.83 4.30
CA GLN A 77 -20.28 -3.77 3.39
C GLN A 77 -20.57 -2.41 3.99
N ASP A 78 -19.75 -1.44 3.60
CA ASP A 78 -19.90 -0.05 4.02
C ASP A 78 -19.43 0.89 2.94
N ARG A 79 -19.79 2.14 3.08
CA ARG A 79 -19.37 3.25 2.24
C ARG A 79 -18.77 4.34 3.11
N GLY A 80 -17.97 5.16 2.50
CA GLY A 80 -17.35 6.26 3.20
C GLY A 80 -16.76 7.29 2.25
N LYS A 81 -15.89 8.10 2.79
CA LYS A 81 -15.18 9.14 2.05
C LYS A 81 -13.70 9.08 2.39
N TRP A 82 -12.89 9.50 1.43
CA TRP A 82 -11.45 9.58 1.59
C TRP A 82 -10.93 10.91 1.03
N TRP A 83 -9.83 11.37 1.58
CA TRP A 83 -9.15 12.59 1.15
C TRP A 83 -7.67 12.51 1.51
N VAL A 84 -6.87 13.38 0.94
CA VAL A 84 -5.46 13.51 1.28
C VAL A 84 -5.27 14.80 2.08
N ALA A 85 -4.65 14.70 3.24
CA ALA A 85 -4.31 15.82 4.10
C ALA A 85 -2.99 15.55 4.82
N ASP A 86 -2.11 16.54 4.90
CA ASP A 86 -0.80 16.42 5.58
C ASP A 86 0.00 15.19 5.12
N ASP A 87 0.02 14.94 3.82
CA ASP A 87 0.68 13.80 3.20
C ASP A 87 0.20 12.44 3.72
N LYS A 88 -1.05 12.39 4.16
CA LYS A 88 -1.69 11.17 4.65
C LYS A 88 -2.97 10.89 3.89
N LEU A 89 -3.28 9.61 3.74
CA LEU A 89 -4.58 9.14 3.30
C LEU A 89 -5.52 9.17 4.50
N CYS A 90 -6.51 10.04 4.46
CA CYS A 90 -7.54 10.11 5.49
C CYS A 90 -8.83 9.50 5.00
N GLN A 91 -9.57 8.86 5.88
CA GLN A 91 -10.81 8.20 5.53
C GLN A 91 -11.79 8.16 6.69
N GLN A 92 -13.06 8.07 6.35
CA GLN A 92 -14.15 7.94 7.30
C GLN A 92 -15.22 7.03 6.72
N TRP A 93 -15.47 5.92 7.39
CA TRP A 93 -16.57 5.02 7.07
C TRP A 93 -17.88 5.54 7.64
N SER A 94 -18.99 5.13 7.05
CA SER A 94 -20.31 5.47 7.59
C SER A 94 -20.60 4.74 8.90
N SER A 95 -20.28 3.46 8.96
CA SER A 95 -20.56 2.60 10.11
C SER A 95 -19.31 1.90 10.64
N TRP A 96 -18.45 1.40 9.77
CA TRP A 96 -17.22 0.74 10.19
C TRP A 96 -16.34 1.69 10.99
N MET A 97 -15.59 1.14 11.94
CA MET A 97 -14.71 1.90 12.82
C MET A 97 -15.45 3.00 13.61
N ASN A 98 -16.74 2.74 13.94
CA ASN A 98 -17.62 3.67 14.66
C ASN A 98 -17.80 5.02 13.94
N GLY A 99 -17.64 5.06 12.63
CA GLY A 99 -17.75 6.29 11.85
C GLY A 99 -16.68 7.33 12.14
N LYS A 100 -15.59 6.96 12.78
CA LYS A 100 -14.48 7.87 13.10
C LYS A 100 -13.55 8.08 11.92
N SER A 101 -12.99 9.27 11.81
CA SER A 101 -11.97 9.59 10.82
C SER A 101 -10.60 9.11 11.29
N TYR A 102 -9.84 8.53 10.37
CA TYR A 102 -8.45 8.12 10.60
C TYR A 102 -7.59 8.55 9.43
N CYS A 103 -6.34 8.87 9.72
CA CYS A 103 -5.35 9.21 8.71
C CYS A 103 -4.19 8.22 8.76
N TYR A 104 -3.66 7.88 7.58
CA TYR A 104 -2.65 6.85 7.40
C TYR A 104 -1.50 7.39 6.58
N ARG A 105 -0.28 7.23 7.07
CA ARG A 105 0.92 7.41 6.28
C ARG A 105 1.15 6.14 5.46
N LEU A 106 1.35 6.27 4.16
CA LEU A 106 1.56 5.14 3.26
C LEU A 106 2.97 5.14 2.71
N SER A 107 3.57 3.95 2.65
CA SER A 107 4.80 3.69 1.91
C SER A 107 4.54 2.54 0.95
N ARG A 108 5.21 2.55 -0.19
CA ARG A 108 4.96 1.59 -1.25
C ARG A 108 6.25 0.94 -1.72
N GLU A 109 6.19 -0.38 -1.92
CA GLU A 109 7.22 -1.18 -2.56
C GLU A 109 6.54 -2.15 -3.54
N GLY A 110 6.65 -1.86 -4.85
CA GLY A 110 5.88 -2.59 -5.86
C GLY A 110 4.38 -2.48 -5.62
N ALA A 111 3.69 -3.61 -5.53
CA ALA A 111 2.26 -3.69 -5.25
C ALA A 111 1.95 -3.66 -3.74
N THR A 112 2.95 -3.78 -2.88
CA THR A 112 2.77 -3.79 -1.43
C THR A 112 2.74 -2.37 -0.88
N VAL A 113 1.75 -2.10 -0.04
CA VAL A 113 1.60 -0.85 0.70
C VAL A 113 1.76 -1.14 2.18
N TYR A 114 2.62 -0.36 2.83
CA TYR A 114 2.77 -0.35 4.28
C TYR A 114 2.07 0.89 4.80
N TRP A 115 1.18 0.72 5.75
CA TRP A 115 0.46 1.85 6.33
C TRP A 115 0.72 1.97 7.82
N VAL A 116 0.78 3.21 8.28
CA VAL A 116 0.87 3.56 9.70
C VAL A 116 -0.23 4.56 10.00
N ARG A 117 -1.15 4.19 10.86
CA ARG A 117 -2.24 5.04 11.32
C ARG A 117 -1.72 6.06 12.34
N SER A 118 -2.37 7.20 12.43
CA SER A 118 -1.93 8.30 13.32
C SER A 118 -1.86 7.92 14.81
N ASP A 119 -2.59 6.88 15.23
CA ASP A 119 -2.53 6.34 16.60
C ASP A 119 -1.45 5.26 16.80
N GLY A 120 -0.61 5.01 15.79
CA GLY A 120 0.51 4.07 15.87
C GLY A 120 0.20 2.66 15.37
N ARG A 121 -1.04 2.32 15.06
CA ARG A 121 -1.35 1.04 14.41
C ARG A 121 -0.75 0.98 13.02
N SER A 122 -0.33 -0.20 12.61
CA SER A 122 0.29 -0.41 11.30
C SER A 122 -0.14 -1.73 10.69
N GLY A 123 0.08 -1.86 9.40
CA GLY A 123 -0.22 -3.08 8.67
C GLY A 123 0.19 -2.97 7.23
N THR A 124 -0.28 -3.92 6.43
CA THR A 124 0.02 -4.00 5.01
C THR A 124 -1.25 -4.10 4.18
N ALA A 125 -1.14 -3.71 2.93
CA ALA A 125 -2.16 -3.83 1.92
C ALA A 125 -1.51 -4.07 0.56
N ARG A 126 -2.31 -4.40 -0.44
CA ARG A 126 -1.87 -4.59 -1.81
C ARG A 126 -2.68 -3.69 -2.73
N ILE A 127 -2.03 -2.99 -3.64
CA ILE A 127 -2.72 -2.25 -4.70
C ILE A 127 -2.86 -3.16 -5.92
N GLY A 128 -4.08 -3.34 -6.35
CA GLY A 128 -4.42 -4.13 -7.52
C GLY A 128 -4.48 -3.33 -8.80
#